data_62cbe778878c0a2fab460dee51d571a3
#
_entry.id   62cbe778878c0a2fab460dee51d571a3
#
_cell.length_a   1.000
_cell.length_b   1.000
_cell.length_c   1.000
_cell.angle_alpha   90.00
_cell.angle_beta   90.00
_cell.angle_gamma   90.00
#
_symmetry.space_group_name_H-M   'P 1'
#
loop_
_entity.id
_entity.type
_entity.pdbx_description
1 polymer ?
#
loop_
_entity_poly.entity_id
_entity_poly.type
_entity_poly.pdbx_seq_one_letter_code
_entity_poly.pdbx_strand_id
1 'polypeptide(L)'
;MRQLILDLLPEAPPSFENFVAGSNAETLTGLAAWLAPANSESLFFIWGDAGAGKSHLLQACQAPYYDARLDPELESLDPVADFCAVDNVEALGGSGQIVLFNLINRLRASAGRLLAAASVPPLRLTLREDLRTRLGSGLLYRLQPLSDAEKLTTLVEQANARGLVLPPEAFNFFFSRAPRDMRSLMALLVAIDRYSLEQKRPITLPLLREVLQSLNF
;
A
#
# COMPACT_ATOMS: atom_id res chain seq x y z
N MET A 1 -21.44 26.49 -12.48
CA MET A 1 -20.58 25.29 -12.45
C MET A 1 -19.57 25.47 -11.32
N ARG A 2 -19.80 24.87 -10.15
CA ARG A 2 -18.77 24.77 -9.10
C ARG A 2 -17.95 23.54 -9.45
N GLN A 3 -16.75 23.77 -9.94
CA GLN A 3 -15.72 22.78 -10.01
C GLN A 3 -15.41 22.41 -8.55
N LEU A 4 -15.93 21.25 -8.09
CA LEU A 4 -15.41 20.61 -6.90
C LEU A 4 -13.99 20.19 -7.27
N ILE A 5 -13.06 21.10 -6.98
CA ILE A 5 -11.65 20.74 -6.92
C ILE A 5 -11.59 19.59 -5.94
N LEU A 6 -11.10 18.47 -6.42
CA LEU A 6 -10.73 17.28 -5.64
C LEU A 6 -9.54 17.67 -4.72
N ASP A 7 -9.78 18.59 -3.80
CA ASP A 7 -9.03 18.59 -2.55
C ASP A 7 -9.52 17.36 -1.80
N LEU A 8 -9.03 16.21 -2.26
CA LEU A 8 -8.98 15.03 -1.45
C LEU A 8 -8.47 15.52 -0.11
N LEU A 9 -9.27 15.38 0.93
CA LEU A 9 -8.75 15.47 2.29
C LEU A 9 -7.45 14.66 2.26
N PRO A 10 -6.33 15.20 2.76
CA PRO A 10 -5.08 14.45 2.77
C PRO A 10 -5.43 13.09 3.36
N GLU A 11 -5.29 12.06 2.53
CA GLU A 11 -5.46 10.69 3.01
C GLU A 11 -4.57 10.57 4.24
N ALA A 12 -5.10 10.00 5.31
CA ALA A 12 -4.27 9.73 6.47
C ALA A 12 -3.04 8.94 5.97
N PRO A 13 -1.82 9.37 6.33
CA PRO A 13 -0.62 8.72 5.84
C PRO A 13 -0.69 7.22 6.15
N PRO A 14 -0.12 6.37 5.28
CA PRO A 14 -0.08 4.94 5.52
C PRO A 14 0.51 4.63 6.90
N SER A 15 -0.21 3.83 7.67
CA SER A 15 0.19 3.37 9.00
C SER A 15 -0.27 1.94 9.22
N PHE A 16 0.28 1.25 10.22
CA PHE A 16 -0.20 -0.07 10.60
C PHE A 16 -1.63 -0.05 11.14
N GLU A 17 -2.06 1.06 11.74
CA GLU A 17 -3.40 1.22 12.31
C GLU A 17 -4.48 1.32 11.24
N ASN A 18 -4.17 1.92 10.08
CA ASN A 18 -5.11 2.06 8.98
C ASN A 18 -4.91 0.99 7.89
N PHE A 19 -4.05 0.00 8.13
CA PHE A 19 -3.89 -1.15 7.24
C PHE A 19 -4.95 -2.21 7.53
N VAL A 20 -5.69 -2.61 6.50
CA VAL A 20 -6.69 -3.69 6.61
C VAL A 20 -6.00 -5.03 6.43
N ALA A 21 -5.89 -5.79 7.50
CA ALA A 21 -5.15 -7.05 7.51
C ALA A 21 -5.77 -8.13 6.59
N GLY A 22 -7.09 -8.28 6.60
CA GLY A 22 -7.74 -9.40 5.91
C GLY A 22 -7.08 -10.72 6.27
N SER A 23 -6.74 -11.51 5.27
CA SER A 23 -6.03 -12.80 5.42
C SER A 23 -4.51 -12.66 5.66
N ASN A 24 -3.98 -11.43 5.83
CA ASN A 24 -2.53 -11.18 5.92
C ASN A 24 -1.98 -11.09 7.36
N ALA A 25 -2.68 -11.65 8.35
CA ALA A 25 -2.27 -11.59 9.76
C ALA A 25 -0.85 -12.15 10.00
N GLU A 26 -0.48 -13.23 9.31
CA GLU A 26 0.87 -13.83 9.39
C GLU A 26 1.95 -12.85 8.88
N THR A 27 1.71 -12.19 7.75
CA THR A 27 2.63 -11.19 7.18
C THR A 27 2.83 -10.01 8.13
N LEU A 28 1.75 -9.52 8.74
CA LEU A 28 1.83 -8.41 9.72
C LEU A 28 2.57 -8.82 10.98
N THR A 29 2.30 -10.02 11.51
CA THR A 29 3.01 -10.55 12.67
C THR A 29 4.50 -10.74 12.36
N GLY A 30 4.83 -11.28 11.19
CA GLY A 30 6.21 -11.43 10.73
C GLY A 30 6.92 -10.09 10.57
N LEU A 31 6.25 -9.09 10.00
CA LEU A 31 6.81 -7.75 9.84
C LEU A 31 7.03 -7.06 11.19
N ALA A 32 6.08 -7.17 12.12
CA ALA A 32 6.23 -6.63 13.48
C ALA A 32 7.38 -7.29 14.24
N ALA A 33 7.51 -8.63 14.12
CA ALA A 33 8.63 -9.37 14.71
C ALA A 33 9.97 -8.98 14.07
N TRP A 34 10.01 -8.75 12.76
CA TRP A 34 11.20 -8.30 12.05
C TRP A 34 11.60 -6.87 12.44
N LEU A 35 10.65 -5.98 12.68
CA LEU A 35 10.92 -4.61 13.13
C LEU A 35 11.41 -4.54 14.59
N ALA A 36 11.21 -5.60 15.37
CA ALA A 36 11.66 -5.63 16.77
C ALA A 36 13.19 -5.53 16.86
N PRO A 37 13.75 -4.81 17.87
CA PRO A 37 15.20 -4.61 18.01
C PRO A 37 16.01 -5.91 18.14
N ALA A 38 15.41 -6.97 18.68
CA ALA A 38 16.06 -8.27 18.87
C ALA A 38 16.20 -9.10 17.57
N ASN A 39 15.59 -8.69 16.48
CA ASN A 39 15.66 -9.44 15.22
C ASN A 39 16.95 -9.05 14.47
N SER A 40 17.69 -10.04 14.00
CA SER A 40 18.97 -9.88 13.30
C SER A 40 18.85 -9.97 11.77
N GLU A 41 17.67 -10.31 11.24
CA GLU A 41 17.48 -10.41 9.80
C GLU A 41 17.49 -9.04 9.14
N SER A 42 18.35 -8.86 8.14
CA SER A 42 18.56 -7.58 7.47
C SER A 42 17.56 -7.31 6.34
N LEU A 43 16.85 -8.34 5.86
CA LEU A 43 15.98 -8.23 4.69
C LEU A 43 14.60 -8.83 4.96
N PHE A 44 13.57 -8.03 4.76
CA PHE A 44 12.18 -8.45 4.68
C PHE A 44 11.64 -8.17 3.28
N PHE A 45 11.12 -9.19 2.62
CA PHE A 45 10.64 -9.07 1.25
C PHE A 45 9.16 -9.43 1.18
N ILE A 46 8.35 -8.49 0.67
CA ILE A 46 6.91 -8.67 0.47
C ILE A 46 6.62 -8.81 -1.03
N TRP A 47 5.85 -9.79 -1.40
CA TRP A 47 5.40 -9.93 -2.78
C TRP A 47 3.91 -10.22 -2.87
N GLY A 48 3.29 -9.87 -3.99
CA GLY A 48 1.86 -10.10 -4.21
C GLY A 48 1.28 -9.21 -5.29
N ASP A 49 0.02 -9.44 -5.61
CA ASP A 49 -0.68 -8.77 -6.70
C ASP A 49 -0.79 -7.25 -6.49
N ALA A 50 -1.08 -6.52 -7.56
CA ALA A 50 -1.38 -5.10 -7.46
C ALA A 50 -2.60 -4.86 -6.53
N GLY A 51 -2.56 -3.80 -5.75
CA GLY A 51 -3.63 -3.48 -4.79
C GLY A 51 -3.63 -4.32 -3.51
N ALA A 52 -2.68 -5.25 -3.30
CA ALA A 52 -2.58 -6.03 -2.06
C ALA A 52 -2.14 -5.21 -0.83
N GLY A 53 -1.67 -3.97 -1.00
CA GLY A 53 -1.25 -3.11 0.10
C GLY A 53 0.25 -3.08 0.36
N LYS A 54 1.10 -3.59 -0.56
CA LYS A 54 2.57 -3.61 -0.41
C LYS A 54 3.14 -2.21 -0.11
N SER A 55 2.89 -1.26 -1.00
CA SER A 55 3.37 0.14 -0.85
C SER A 55 2.86 0.78 0.45
N HIS A 56 1.65 0.44 0.88
CA HIS A 56 1.12 0.90 2.16
C HIS A 56 1.98 0.40 3.33
N LEU A 57 2.28 -0.90 3.39
CA LEU A 57 3.11 -1.45 4.46
C LEU A 57 4.54 -0.90 4.44
N LEU A 58 5.14 -0.71 3.25
CA LEU A 58 6.45 -0.11 3.13
C LEU A 58 6.48 1.30 3.71
N GLN A 59 5.50 2.12 3.38
CA GLN A 59 5.39 3.50 3.87
C GLN A 59 4.99 3.55 5.36
N ALA A 60 4.18 2.61 5.84
CA ALA A 60 3.79 2.50 7.24
C ALA A 60 5.00 2.26 8.18
N CYS A 61 6.08 1.69 7.67
CA CYS A 61 7.32 1.50 8.42
C CYS A 61 8.10 2.80 8.68
N GLN A 62 7.69 3.94 8.08
CA GLN A 62 8.31 5.27 8.23
C GLN A 62 9.82 5.30 7.92
N ALA A 63 10.32 4.34 7.17
CA ALA A 63 11.68 4.34 6.63
C ALA A 63 11.75 5.23 5.38
N PRO A 64 12.93 5.76 5.00
CA PRO A 64 13.14 6.33 3.67
C PRO A 64 12.60 5.39 2.59
N TYR A 65 11.68 5.89 1.77
CA TYR A 65 10.93 5.10 0.80
C TYR A 65 11.34 5.47 -0.62
N TYR A 66 11.67 4.46 -1.41
CA TYR A 66 12.10 4.57 -2.80
C TYR A 66 11.22 3.70 -3.69
N ASP A 67 10.62 4.29 -4.72
CA ASP A 67 9.84 3.56 -5.72
C ASP A 67 10.65 3.41 -7.01
N ALA A 68 11.05 2.18 -7.34
CA ALA A 68 11.84 1.88 -8.52
C ALA A 68 11.13 2.19 -9.86
N ARG A 69 9.81 2.43 -9.86
CA ARG A 69 9.09 2.94 -11.03
C ARG A 69 9.37 4.42 -11.30
N LEU A 70 9.65 5.19 -10.24
CA LEU A 70 9.95 6.61 -10.32
C LEU A 70 11.45 6.87 -10.42
N ASP A 71 12.25 6.02 -9.78
CA ASP A 71 13.71 6.09 -9.76
C ASP A 71 14.29 4.69 -10.03
N PRO A 72 14.30 4.23 -11.30
CA PRO A 72 14.77 2.88 -11.65
C PRO A 72 16.25 2.63 -11.34
N GLU A 73 17.06 3.69 -11.29
CA GLU A 73 18.49 3.60 -11.03
C GLU A 73 18.84 3.85 -9.56
N LEU A 74 17.84 4.14 -8.70
CA LEU A 74 17.99 4.46 -7.28
C LEU A 74 18.99 5.60 -7.03
N GLU A 75 18.98 6.62 -7.89
CA GLU A 75 19.85 7.79 -7.78
C GLU A 75 19.58 8.60 -6.50
N SER A 76 18.32 8.61 -6.05
CA SER A 76 17.89 9.32 -4.84
C SER A 76 18.19 8.55 -3.55
N LEU A 77 18.66 7.29 -3.64
CA LEU A 77 18.88 6.43 -2.48
C LEU A 77 20.06 6.94 -1.64
N ASP A 78 19.81 7.16 -0.35
CA ASP A 78 20.87 7.52 0.61
C ASP A 78 21.83 6.32 0.82
N PRO A 79 23.10 6.45 0.39
CA PRO A 79 24.05 5.34 0.48
C PRO A 79 24.45 4.96 1.90
N VAL A 80 24.13 5.78 2.90
CA VAL A 80 24.47 5.53 4.33
C VAL A 80 23.26 5.17 5.18
N ALA A 81 22.06 5.14 4.60
CA ALA A 81 20.84 4.76 5.33
C ALA A 81 20.97 3.36 5.94
N ASP A 82 20.67 3.23 7.23
CA ASP A 82 20.67 1.93 7.94
C ASP A 82 19.30 1.24 7.91
N PHE A 83 18.26 1.96 7.55
CA PHE A 83 16.94 1.40 7.30
C PHE A 83 16.32 2.10 6.09
N CYS A 84 15.83 1.35 5.12
CA CYS A 84 15.12 1.88 3.97
C CYS A 84 14.08 0.88 3.42
N ALA A 85 13.16 1.40 2.63
CA ALA A 85 12.13 0.64 1.93
C ALA A 85 12.24 0.87 0.42
N VAL A 86 12.31 -0.22 -0.38
CA VAL A 86 12.39 -0.17 -1.84
C VAL A 86 11.20 -0.92 -2.44
N ASP A 87 10.33 -0.19 -3.12
CA ASP A 87 9.12 -0.73 -3.75
C ASP A 87 9.33 -0.99 -5.24
N ASN A 88 8.51 -1.90 -5.79
CA ASN A 88 8.47 -2.23 -7.20
C ASN A 88 9.86 -2.62 -7.77
N VAL A 89 10.60 -3.47 -7.03
CA VAL A 89 11.98 -3.83 -7.40
C VAL A 89 12.10 -4.46 -8.81
N GLU A 90 11.02 -5.00 -9.36
CA GLU A 90 10.93 -5.47 -10.74
C GLU A 90 11.15 -4.37 -11.79
N ALA A 91 11.00 -3.10 -11.41
CA ALA A 91 11.19 -1.94 -12.29
C ALA A 91 12.63 -1.40 -12.29
N LEU A 92 13.54 -2.01 -11.51
CA LEU A 92 14.92 -1.57 -11.44
C LEU A 92 15.66 -1.69 -12.78
N GLY A 93 16.30 -0.61 -13.17
CA GLY A 93 17.26 -0.57 -14.27
C GLY A 93 18.58 -1.25 -13.94
N GLY A 94 19.50 -1.30 -14.90
CA GLY A 94 20.77 -2.01 -14.72
C GLY A 94 21.64 -1.50 -13.59
N SER A 95 21.80 -0.19 -13.46
CA SER A 95 22.57 0.43 -12.38
C SER A 95 21.84 0.30 -11.05
N GLY A 96 20.51 0.48 -11.03
CA GLY A 96 19.69 0.32 -9.82
C GLY A 96 19.79 -1.08 -9.22
N GLN A 97 19.86 -2.12 -10.05
CA GLN A 97 20.09 -3.49 -9.58
C GLN A 97 21.44 -3.66 -8.90
N ILE A 98 22.50 -2.98 -9.39
CA ILE A 98 23.82 -2.99 -8.77
C ILE A 98 23.79 -2.22 -7.45
N VAL A 99 23.13 -1.07 -7.42
CA VAL A 99 22.96 -0.24 -6.22
C VAL A 99 22.24 -1.05 -5.13
N LEU A 100 21.11 -1.67 -5.46
CA LEU A 100 20.34 -2.47 -4.49
C LEU A 100 21.14 -3.68 -4.00
N PHE A 101 21.86 -4.37 -4.87
CA PHE A 101 22.73 -5.49 -4.47
C PHE A 101 23.80 -5.05 -3.46
N ASN A 102 24.48 -3.94 -3.72
CA ASN A 102 25.48 -3.37 -2.83
C ASN A 102 24.88 -2.93 -1.49
N LEU A 103 23.71 -2.31 -1.53
CA LEU A 103 22.95 -1.92 -0.35
C LEU A 103 22.64 -3.12 0.54
N ILE A 104 22.10 -4.22 -0.01
CA ILE A 104 21.79 -5.43 0.76
C ILE A 104 23.06 -5.98 1.45
N ASN A 105 24.18 -6.04 0.73
CA ASN A 105 25.43 -6.52 1.30
C ASN A 105 25.93 -5.63 2.44
N ARG A 106 25.85 -4.30 2.28
CA ARG A 106 26.22 -3.33 3.30
C ARG A 106 25.34 -3.45 4.55
N LEU A 107 24.01 -3.43 4.38
CA LEU A 107 23.06 -3.52 5.49
C LEU A 107 23.22 -4.82 6.27
N ARG A 108 23.53 -5.92 5.58
CA ARG A 108 23.82 -7.21 6.23
C ARG A 108 25.09 -7.15 7.10
N ALA A 109 26.09 -6.38 6.68
CA ALA A 109 27.33 -6.23 7.44
C ALA A 109 27.20 -5.24 8.62
N SER A 110 26.30 -4.25 8.53
CA SER A 110 26.10 -3.19 9.53
C SER A 110 24.91 -3.43 10.48
N ALA A 111 24.26 -4.59 10.43
CA ALA A 111 22.99 -4.85 11.10
C ALA A 111 21.86 -3.87 10.71
N GLY A 112 21.95 -3.27 9.52
CA GLY A 112 20.92 -2.43 8.94
C GLY A 112 19.79 -3.27 8.34
N ARG A 113 18.72 -2.61 7.87
CA ARG A 113 17.48 -3.26 7.44
C ARG A 113 16.98 -2.75 6.10
N LEU A 114 16.56 -3.67 5.24
CA LEU A 114 15.87 -3.39 3.99
C LEU A 114 14.50 -4.06 3.99
N LEU A 115 13.46 -3.25 3.77
CA LEU A 115 12.13 -3.75 3.40
C LEU A 115 11.97 -3.58 1.89
N ALA A 116 11.77 -4.67 1.16
CA ALA A 116 11.62 -4.62 -0.29
C ALA A 116 10.29 -5.23 -0.74
N ALA A 117 9.74 -4.73 -1.86
CA ALA A 117 8.49 -5.28 -2.40
C ALA A 117 8.52 -5.44 -3.92
N ALA A 118 7.78 -6.47 -4.38
CA ALA A 118 7.58 -6.77 -5.79
C ALA A 118 6.19 -7.37 -6.07
N SER A 119 5.85 -7.49 -7.36
CA SER A 119 4.63 -8.18 -7.80
C SER A 119 4.73 -9.70 -7.72
N VAL A 120 5.94 -10.27 -7.77
CA VAL A 120 6.22 -11.70 -7.78
C VAL A 120 7.36 -12.05 -6.81
N PRO A 121 7.48 -13.33 -6.38
CA PRO A 121 8.59 -13.75 -5.50
C PRO A 121 9.95 -13.59 -6.19
N PRO A 122 11.06 -13.43 -5.43
CA PRO A 122 12.39 -13.15 -5.95
C PRO A 122 12.83 -14.06 -7.09
N LEU A 123 12.58 -15.37 -7.01
CA LEU A 123 12.95 -16.33 -8.03
C LEU A 123 12.27 -16.12 -9.39
N ARG A 124 11.16 -15.40 -9.44
CA ARG A 124 10.41 -15.09 -10.67
C ARG A 124 10.69 -13.70 -11.22
N LEU A 125 11.50 -12.90 -10.55
CA LEU A 125 11.89 -11.58 -11.02
C LEU A 125 12.82 -11.68 -12.22
N THR A 126 12.66 -10.79 -13.20
CA THR A 126 13.57 -10.66 -14.35
C THR A 126 14.72 -9.71 -14.00
N LEU A 127 15.47 -10.06 -12.96
CA LEU A 127 16.62 -9.30 -12.47
C LEU A 127 17.88 -10.17 -12.57
N ARG A 128 19.04 -9.56 -12.33
CA ARG A 128 20.33 -10.27 -12.23
C ARG A 128 20.23 -11.40 -11.20
N GLU A 129 20.87 -12.52 -11.49
CA GLU A 129 20.79 -13.72 -10.65
C GLU A 129 21.35 -13.51 -9.23
N ASP A 130 22.45 -12.75 -9.13
CA ASP A 130 23.05 -12.41 -7.85
C ASP A 130 22.09 -11.61 -6.95
N LEU A 131 21.38 -10.62 -7.52
CA LEU A 131 20.37 -9.82 -6.80
C LEU A 131 19.16 -10.69 -6.41
N ARG A 132 18.64 -11.52 -7.32
CA ARG A 132 17.52 -12.43 -7.00
C ARG A 132 17.85 -13.35 -5.84
N THR A 133 19.06 -13.91 -5.83
CA THR A 133 19.52 -14.79 -4.76
C THR A 133 19.60 -14.02 -3.44
N ARG A 134 20.08 -12.78 -3.44
CA ARG A 134 20.13 -11.93 -2.25
C ARG A 134 18.74 -11.58 -1.74
N LEU A 135 17.83 -11.16 -2.62
CA LEU A 135 16.43 -10.89 -2.26
C LEU A 135 15.74 -12.14 -1.70
N GLY A 136 16.06 -13.32 -2.24
CA GLY A 136 15.52 -14.61 -1.79
C GLY A 136 16.10 -15.12 -0.48
N SER A 137 17.19 -14.52 0.05
CA SER A 137 17.83 -14.98 1.30
C SER A 137 17.25 -14.37 2.57
N GLY A 138 16.33 -13.42 2.48
CA GLY A 138 15.66 -12.78 3.60
C GLY A 138 14.35 -13.46 4.00
N LEU A 139 13.58 -12.78 4.85
CA LEU A 139 12.23 -13.21 5.21
C LEU A 139 11.28 -12.89 4.05
N LEU A 140 10.60 -13.91 3.52
CA LEU A 140 9.75 -13.81 2.35
C LEU A 140 8.28 -13.99 2.74
N TYR A 141 7.46 -12.97 2.49
CA TYR A 141 6.03 -13.03 2.77
C TYR A 141 5.20 -12.67 1.53
N ARG A 142 4.12 -13.42 1.36
CA ARG A 142 3.13 -13.10 0.34
C ARG A 142 2.04 -12.23 0.96
N LEU A 143 1.76 -11.10 0.32
CA LEU A 143 0.62 -10.27 0.66
C LEU A 143 -0.54 -10.56 -0.31
N GLN A 144 -1.66 -10.96 0.23
CA GLN A 144 -2.87 -11.26 -0.53
C GLN A 144 -3.76 -10.03 -0.63
N PRO A 145 -4.34 -9.74 -1.82
CA PRO A 145 -5.32 -8.69 -1.93
C PRO A 145 -6.58 -9.05 -1.12
N LEU A 146 -7.23 -8.04 -0.56
CA LEU A 146 -8.51 -8.24 0.11
C LEU A 146 -9.55 -8.78 -0.88
N SER A 147 -10.31 -9.76 -0.45
CA SER A 147 -11.52 -10.19 -1.15
C SER A 147 -12.58 -9.08 -1.16
N ASP A 148 -13.54 -9.16 -2.08
CA ASP A 148 -14.63 -8.18 -2.13
C ASP A 148 -15.48 -8.21 -0.82
N ALA A 149 -15.58 -9.38 -0.17
CA ALA A 149 -16.25 -9.51 1.12
C ALA A 149 -15.49 -8.76 2.25
N GLU A 150 -14.16 -8.91 2.32
CA GLU A 150 -13.33 -8.20 3.30
C GLU A 150 -13.36 -6.69 3.07
N LYS A 151 -13.29 -6.24 1.80
CA LYS A 151 -13.43 -4.82 1.45
C LYS A 151 -14.78 -4.27 1.89
N LEU A 152 -15.86 -5.02 1.65
CA LEU A 152 -17.20 -4.64 2.06
C LEU A 152 -17.30 -4.50 3.58
N THR A 153 -16.84 -5.50 4.32
CA THR A 153 -16.83 -5.46 5.80
C THR A 153 -16.10 -4.22 6.30
N THR A 154 -14.90 -3.96 5.78
CA THR A 154 -14.12 -2.78 6.16
C THR A 154 -14.84 -1.47 5.83
N LEU A 155 -15.46 -1.36 4.64
CA LEU A 155 -16.21 -0.15 4.29
C LEU A 155 -17.41 0.07 5.22
N VAL A 156 -18.13 -1.00 5.59
CA VAL A 156 -19.24 -0.91 6.56
C VAL A 156 -18.73 -0.45 7.93
N GLU A 157 -17.66 -1.03 8.43
CA GLU A 157 -17.05 -0.64 9.70
C GLU A 157 -16.61 0.82 9.71
N GLN A 158 -15.95 1.25 8.64
CA GLN A 158 -15.49 2.63 8.49
C GLN A 158 -16.65 3.63 8.33
N ALA A 159 -17.72 3.26 7.63
CA ALA A 159 -18.93 4.06 7.55
C ALA A 159 -19.57 4.22 8.93
N ASN A 160 -19.74 3.11 9.66
CA ASN A 160 -20.31 3.11 11.01
C ASN A 160 -19.47 3.94 11.99
N ALA A 161 -18.15 3.82 11.95
CA ALA A 161 -17.24 4.61 12.79
C ALA A 161 -17.36 6.12 12.56
N ARG A 162 -17.80 6.53 11.35
CA ARG A 162 -18.08 7.93 10.97
C ARG A 162 -19.53 8.34 11.22
N GLY A 163 -20.37 7.43 11.73
CA GLY A 163 -21.80 7.67 11.91
C GLY A 163 -22.59 7.76 10.60
N LEU A 164 -22.05 7.22 9.50
CA LEU A 164 -22.71 7.23 8.18
C LEU A 164 -23.71 6.08 8.10
N VAL A 165 -24.95 6.42 7.75
CA VAL A 165 -25.97 5.45 7.40
C VAL A 165 -26.00 5.30 5.88
N LEU A 166 -25.36 4.25 5.37
CA LEU A 166 -25.35 3.94 3.94
C LEU A 166 -26.51 3.02 3.57
N PRO A 167 -27.23 3.30 2.48
CA PRO A 167 -28.25 2.37 1.98
C PRO A 167 -27.56 1.06 1.54
N PRO A 168 -28.24 -0.11 1.69
CA PRO A 168 -27.66 -1.43 1.33
C PRO A 168 -27.11 -1.49 -0.11
N GLU A 169 -27.75 -0.75 -1.03
CA GLU A 169 -27.36 -0.70 -2.43
C GLU A 169 -26.10 0.14 -2.69
N ALA A 170 -25.66 0.95 -1.73
CA ALA A 170 -24.48 1.82 -1.87
C ALA A 170 -23.22 1.02 -2.17
N PHE A 171 -23.06 -0.12 -1.52
CA PHE A 171 -21.86 -0.96 -1.68
C PHE A 171 -21.80 -1.59 -3.07
N ASN A 172 -22.91 -2.13 -3.57
CA ASN A 172 -23.00 -2.63 -4.95
C ASN A 172 -22.71 -1.52 -5.96
N PHE A 173 -23.15 -0.32 -5.65
CA PHE A 173 -22.91 0.86 -6.47
C PHE A 173 -21.41 1.24 -6.48
N PHE A 174 -20.72 1.21 -5.34
CA PHE A 174 -19.28 1.46 -5.25
C PHE A 174 -18.49 0.45 -6.09
N PHE A 175 -18.74 -0.85 -5.89
CA PHE A 175 -18.03 -1.91 -6.62
C PHE A 175 -18.31 -1.93 -8.13
N SER A 176 -19.41 -1.32 -8.58
CA SER A 176 -19.74 -1.24 -10.01
C SER A 176 -19.18 -0.01 -10.71
N ARG A 177 -18.80 1.03 -9.97
CA ARG A 177 -18.46 2.35 -10.52
C ARG A 177 -17.11 2.90 -10.13
N ALA A 178 -16.52 2.43 -9.04
CA ALA A 178 -15.21 2.85 -8.58
C ALA A 178 -14.15 1.75 -8.80
N PRO A 179 -12.87 2.11 -8.87
CA PRO A 179 -11.78 1.13 -8.80
C PRO A 179 -11.91 0.29 -7.53
N ARG A 180 -11.69 -1.03 -7.66
CA ARG A 180 -11.92 -1.99 -6.56
C ARG A 180 -10.75 -2.09 -5.58
N ASP A 181 -9.81 -1.18 -5.62
CA ASP A 181 -8.76 -1.09 -4.60
C ASP A 181 -9.27 -0.36 -3.36
N MET A 182 -8.73 -0.74 -2.19
CA MET A 182 -9.21 -0.24 -0.91
C MET A 182 -9.01 1.27 -0.76
N ARG A 183 -7.93 1.82 -1.32
CA ARG A 183 -7.65 3.26 -1.29
C ARG A 183 -8.76 4.06 -2.00
N SER A 184 -9.09 3.68 -3.23
CA SER A 184 -10.14 4.34 -4.01
C SER A 184 -11.52 4.24 -3.34
N LEU A 185 -11.84 3.08 -2.76
CA LEU A 185 -13.09 2.86 -2.05
C LEU A 185 -13.17 3.71 -0.77
N MET A 186 -12.08 3.84 -0.03
CA MET A 186 -12.03 4.70 1.17
C MET A 186 -12.09 6.18 0.80
N ALA A 187 -11.40 6.62 -0.25
CA ALA A 187 -11.48 7.99 -0.75
C ALA A 187 -12.92 8.35 -1.16
N LEU A 188 -13.62 7.43 -1.82
CA LEU A 188 -15.03 7.60 -2.17
C LEU A 188 -15.92 7.73 -0.93
N LEU A 189 -15.71 6.89 0.09
CA LEU A 189 -16.45 6.97 1.35
C LEU A 189 -16.28 8.33 2.02
N VAL A 190 -15.05 8.82 2.09
CA VAL A 190 -14.73 10.16 2.65
C VAL A 190 -15.38 11.29 1.84
N ALA A 191 -15.35 11.18 0.51
CA ALA A 191 -15.99 12.18 -0.37
C ALA A 191 -17.51 12.24 -0.17
N ILE A 192 -18.15 11.08 0.00
CA ILE A 192 -19.60 10.98 0.26
C ILE A 192 -19.94 11.59 1.62
N ASP A 193 -19.16 11.29 2.64
CA ASP A 193 -19.34 11.86 3.98
C ASP A 193 -19.30 13.39 3.92
N ARG A 194 -18.23 13.93 3.34
CA ARG A 194 -18.07 15.39 3.18
C ARG A 194 -19.22 16.02 2.40
N TYR A 195 -19.59 15.43 1.26
CA TYR A 195 -20.66 15.96 0.43
C TYR A 195 -22.01 15.94 1.14
N SER A 196 -22.32 14.86 1.88
CA SER A 196 -23.53 14.75 2.70
C SER A 196 -23.61 15.85 3.77
N LEU A 197 -22.50 16.11 4.47
CA LEU A 197 -22.39 17.16 5.47
C LEU A 197 -22.53 18.55 4.86
N GLU A 198 -21.84 18.85 3.77
CA GLU A 198 -21.89 20.15 3.08
C GLU A 198 -23.30 20.47 2.55
N GLN A 199 -23.97 19.48 1.99
CA GLN A 199 -25.32 19.63 1.45
C GLN A 199 -26.43 19.49 2.52
N LYS A 200 -26.09 19.04 3.73
CA LYS A 200 -27.04 18.69 4.79
C LYS A 200 -28.14 17.74 4.30
N ARG A 201 -27.74 16.77 3.48
CA ARG A 201 -28.64 15.78 2.86
C ARG A 201 -28.26 14.36 3.30
N PRO A 202 -29.24 13.48 3.56
CA PRO A 202 -28.96 12.09 3.85
C PRO A 202 -28.32 11.40 2.64
N ILE A 203 -27.52 10.38 2.91
CA ILE A 203 -26.86 9.59 1.87
C ILE A 203 -27.89 8.69 1.18
N THR A 204 -28.16 8.98 -0.09
CA THR A 204 -29.11 8.25 -0.93
C THR A 204 -28.45 7.90 -2.26
N LEU A 205 -29.02 6.95 -3.02
CA LEU A 205 -28.49 6.62 -4.36
C LEU A 205 -28.37 7.82 -5.32
N PRO A 206 -29.31 8.77 -5.36
CA PRO A 206 -29.11 9.99 -6.13
C PRO A 206 -27.89 10.79 -5.72
N LEU A 207 -27.67 10.99 -4.40
CA LEU A 207 -26.48 11.68 -3.88
C LEU A 207 -25.20 10.95 -4.25
N LEU A 208 -25.17 9.63 -4.16
CA LEU A 208 -24.01 8.82 -4.56
C LEU A 208 -23.69 9.00 -6.07
N ARG A 209 -24.68 9.09 -6.93
CA ARG A 209 -24.50 9.38 -8.36
C ARG A 209 -23.92 10.77 -8.59
N GLU A 210 -24.43 11.78 -7.89
CA GLU A 210 -23.93 13.15 -7.96
C GLU A 210 -22.43 13.21 -7.57
N VAL A 211 -22.05 12.55 -6.47
CA VAL A 211 -20.66 12.50 -6.02
C VAL A 211 -19.77 11.81 -7.05
N LEU A 212 -20.14 10.64 -7.56
CA LEU A 212 -19.32 9.93 -8.55
C LEU A 212 -19.16 10.71 -9.86
N GLN A 213 -20.21 11.39 -10.32
CA GLN A 213 -20.12 12.27 -11.50
C GLN A 213 -19.17 13.44 -11.26
N SER A 214 -19.11 13.97 -10.02
CA SER A 214 -18.20 15.06 -9.66
C SER A 214 -16.75 14.61 -9.55
N LEU A 215 -16.52 13.31 -9.28
CA LEU A 215 -15.21 12.70 -9.14
C LEU A 215 -14.63 12.17 -10.47
N ASN A 216 -15.36 12.29 -11.61
CA ASN A 216 -14.97 11.75 -12.92
C ASN A 216 -14.68 10.22 -12.92
N PHE A 217 -15.41 9.45 -12.11
CA PHE A 217 -15.42 8.00 -12.17
C PHE A 217 -16.43 7.48 -13.19
#